data_ca57ae49af7993dcac07e7f5850cc66a
#
_entry.id   ca57ae49af7993dcac07e7f5850cc66a
#
_cell.length_a   1.000
_cell.length_b   1.000
_cell.length_c   1.000
_cell.angle_alpha   90.00
_cell.angle_beta   90.00
_cell.angle_gamma   90.00
#
_symmetry.space_group_name_H-M   'P 1'
#
loop_
_entity.id
_entity.type
_entity.pdbx_description
1 polymer ?
#
loop_
_entity_poly.entity_id
_entity_poly.type
_entity_poly.pdbx_seq_one_letter_code
_entity_poly.pdbx_strand_id
1 'polypeptide(L)'
;MGHFAMRIRLLIAILALLLCAILARADKPIVIKDSEAIQYVGKEVEVRGRVASVTTSPLGTAFINFGGEYPNQTFAGFIAAWSSLAKDQRLTMIQGKIISIGGTIELREGKPEINVVSADQIKGLDSELAQ
;
A
#
# COMPACT_ATOMS: atom_id res chain seq x y z
N MET A 1 -28.78 21.82 40.01
CA MET A 1 -28.56 22.06 38.54
C MET A 1 -27.12 21.88 38.08
N GLY A 2 -26.10 22.07 38.91
CA GLY A 2 -24.70 21.86 38.52
C GLY A 2 -24.33 20.42 38.23
N HIS A 3 -25.00 19.43 38.79
CA HIS A 3 -24.69 18.01 38.57
C HIS A 3 -25.14 17.49 37.20
N PHE A 4 -26.21 18.02 36.64
CA PHE A 4 -26.72 17.59 35.32
C PHE A 4 -25.78 18.04 34.18
N ALA A 5 -25.33 19.28 34.22
CA ALA A 5 -24.39 19.85 33.23
C ALA A 5 -23.03 19.10 33.26
N MET A 6 -22.55 18.72 34.46
CA MET A 6 -21.29 17.99 34.62
C MET A 6 -21.39 16.56 34.07
N ARG A 7 -22.52 15.88 34.25
CA ARG A 7 -22.76 14.53 33.69
C ARG A 7 -22.81 14.56 32.16
N ILE A 8 -23.46 15.56 31.56
CA ILE A 8 -23.52 15.72 30.10
C ILE A 8 -22.12 15.99 29.53
N ARG A 9 -21.33 16.86 30.15
CA ARG A 9 -19.96 17.14 29.72
C ARG A 9 -19.08 15.89 29.77
N LEU A 10 -19.22 15.08 30.79
CA LEU A 10 -18.50 13.82 30.93
C LEU A 10 -18.89 12.82 29.83
N LEU A 11 -20.18 12.68 29.52
CA LEU A 11 -20.70 11.81 28.46
C LEU A 11 -20.17 12.24 27.08
N ILE A 12 -20.15 13.52 26.77
CA ILE A 12 -19.61 14.05 25.52
C ILE A 12 -18.12 13.77 25.40
N ALA A 13 -17.34 13.93 26.48
CA ALA A 13 -15.91 13.65 26.50
C ALA A 13 -15.63 12.14 26.25
N ILE A 14 -16.41 11.25 26.86
CA ILE A 14 -16.28 9.80 26.66
C ILE A 14 -16.61 9.43 25.20
N LEU A 15 -17.67 10.00 24.64
CA LEU A 15 -18.06 9.76 23.25
C LEU A 15 -16.97 10.23 22.26
N ALA A 16 -16.37 11.39 22.50
CA ALA A 16 -15.27 11.93 21.69
C ALA A 16 -14.04 11.01 21.74
N LEU A 17 -13.68 10.48 22.91
CA LEU A 17 -12.57 9.54 23.06
C LEU A 17 -12.82 8.21 22.33
N LEU A 18 -14.05 7.68 22.39
CA LEU A 18 -14.44 6.47 21.67
C LEU A 18 -14.36 6.68 20.14
N LEU A 19 -14.80 7.83 19.64
CA LEU A 19 -14.75 8.17 18.24
C LEU A 19 -13.29 8.29 17.75
N CYS A 20 -12.40 8.93 18.51
CA CYS A 20 -10.97 8.98 18.23
C CYS A 20 -10.34 7.58 18.15
N ALA A 21 -10.69 6.68 19.06
CA ALA A 21 -10.18 5.31 19.06
C ALA A 21 -10.63 4.52 17.82
N ILE A 22 -11.86 4.72 17.35
CA ILE A 22 -12.39 4.09 16.13
C ILE A 22 -11.66 4.62 14.90
N LEU A 23 -11.46 5.93 14.79
CA LEU A 23 -10.73 6.55 13.67
C LEU A 23 -9.25 6.10 13.63
N ALA A 24 -8.59 5.99 14.79
CA ALA A 24 -7.22 5.52 14.88
C ALA A 24 -7.07 4.05 14.43
N ARG A 25 -8.08 3.20 14.65
CA ARG A 25 -8.08 1.81 14.17
C ARG A 25 -8.36 1.71 12.68
N ALA A 26 -9.14 2.64 12.11
CA ALA A 26 -9.44 2.70 10.68
C ALA A 26 -8.22 3.09 9.84
N ASP A 27 -7.20 3.76 10.44
CA ASP A 27 -6.01 4.24 9.74
C ASP A 27 -4.94 3.17 9.46
N LYS A 28 -5.10 1.94 9.99
CA LYS A 28 -4.16 0.85 9.74
C LYS A 28 -4.67 -0.02 8.60
N PRO A 29 -4.01 0.00 7.42
CA PRO A 29 -4.40 -0.88 6.32
C PRO A 29 -4.16 -2.34 6.68
N ILE A 30 -5.01 -3.24 6.15
CA ILE A 30 -4.80 -4.67 6.27
C ILE A 30 -3.61 -5.06 5.41
N VAL A 31 -2.80 -5.99 5.90
CA VAL A 31 -1.71 -6.59 5.12
C VAL A 31 -2.24 -7.87 4.47
N ILE A 32 -2.15 -7.94 3.14
CA ILE A 32 -2.58 -9.09 2.35
C ILE A 32 -1.41 -9.62 1.51
N LYS A 33 -1.55 -10.85 1.02
CA LYS A 33 -0.60 -11.43 0.06
C LYS A 33 -0.88 -10.91 -1.35
N ASP A 34 0.15 -10.90 -2.20
CA ASP A 34 0.01 -10.53 -3.61
C ASP A 34 -1.04 -11.39 -4.34
N SER A 35 -1.12 -12.68 -4.04
CA SER A 35 -2.12 -13.59 -4.61
C SER A 35 -3.56 -13.27 -4.20
N GLU A 36 -3.76 -12.54 -3.12
CA GLU A 36 -5.08 -12.13 -2.63
C GLU A 36 -5.53 -10.77 -3.18
N ALA A 37 -4.64 -10.03 -3.84
CA ALA A 37 -4.90 -8.65 -4.26
C ALA A 37 -6.15 -8.49 -5.11
N ILE A 38 -6.45 -9.46 -5.98
CA ILE A 38 -7.64 -9.43 -6.84
C ILE A 38 -8.97 -9.39 -6.04
N GLN A 39 -8.96 -9.85 -4.79
CA GLN A 39 -10.14 -9.85 -3.92
C GLN A 39 -10.36 -8.51 -3.22
N TYR A 40 -9.39 -7.61 -3.30
CA TYR A 40 -9.39 -6.33 -2.57
C TYR A 40 -9.43 -5.11 -3.50
N VAL A 41 -9.90 -5.28 -4.73
CA VAL A 41 -10.03 -4.16 -5.68
C VAL A 41 -10.92 -3.07 -5.08
N GLY A 42 -10.44 -1.82 -5.15
CA GLY A 42 -11.12 -0.66 -4.56
C GLY A 42 -10.80 -0.44 -3.08
N LYS A 43 -10.05 -1.32 -2.45
CA LYS A 43 -9.69 -1.23 -1.02
C LYS A 43 -8.28 -0.67 -0.85
N GLU A 44 -8.09 0.10 0.23
CA GLU A 44 -6.77 0.53 0.67
C GLU A 44 -6.16 -0.56 1.53
N VAL A 45 -5.06 -1.14 1.08
CA VAL A 45 -4.40 -2.28 1.70
C VAL A 45 -2.88 -2.16 1.57
N GLU A 46 -2.17 -3.00 2.29
CA GLU A 46 -0.74 -3.22 2.12
C GLU A 46 -0.55 -4.61 1.52
N VAL A 47 -0.01 -4.67 0.31
CA VAL A 47 0.24 -5.93 -0.40
C VAL A 47 1.69 -6.36 -0.17
N ARG A 48 1.87 -7.52 0.43
CA ARG A 48 3.19 -8.09 0.73
C ARG A 48 3.45 -9.32 -0.13
N GLY A 49 4.63 -9.39 -0.71
CA GLY A 49 5.03 -10.54 -1.52
C GLY A 49 6.46 -10.46 -2.00
N ARG A 50 6.84 -11.48 -2.76
CA ARG A 50 8.16 -11.55 -3.40
C ARG A 50 8.11 -10.88 -4.76
N VAL A 51 9.05 -9.99 -5.01
CA VAL A 51 9.20 -9.33 -6.31
C VAL A 51 9.77 -10.33 -7.31
N ALA A 52 8.98 -10.65 -8.33
CA ALA A 52 9.42 -11.51 -9.42
C ALA A 52 10.32 -10.77 -10.42
N SER A 53 9.95 -9.52 -10.73
CA SER A 53 10.73 -8.69 -11.64
C SER A 53 10.41 -7.21 -11.44
N VAL A 54 11.35 -6.37 -11.83
CA VAL A 54 11.11 -4.93 -12.01
C VAL A 54 11.35 -4.63 -13.47
N THR A 55 10.33 -4.11 -14.16
CA THR A 55 10.41 -3.82 -15.60
C THR A 55 10.14 -2.34 -15.85
N THR A 56 10.72 -1.82 -16.93
CA THR A 56 10.50 -0.44 -17.35
C THR A 56 10.02 -0.45 -18.80
N SER A 57 8.91 0.23 -19.05
CA SER A 57 8.40 0.38 -20.42
C SER A 57 9.27 1.30 -21.24
N PRO A 58 9.16 1.30 -22.60
CA PRO A 58 9.91 2.21 -23.45
C PRO A 58 9.69 3.69 -23.13
N LEU A 59 8.54 4.04 -22.55
CA LEU A 59 8.20 5.41 -22.13
C LEU A 59 8.68 5.75 -20.72
N GLY A 60 9.29 4.80 -20.00
CA GLY A 60 9.86 5.03 -18.68
C GLY A 60 8.96 4.70 -17.49
N THR A 61 7.78 4.14 -17.73
CA THR A 61 6.92 3.63 -16.65
C THR A 61 7.56 2.41 -16.02
N ALA A 62 7.66 2.38 -14.70
CA ALA A 62 8.21 1.24 -13.97
C ALA A 62 7.10 0.37 -13.38
N PHE A 63 7.31 -0.93 -13.39
CA PHE A 63 6.42 -1.93 -12.82
C PHE A 63 7.19 -2.83 -11.87
N ILE A 64 6.69 -2.96 -10.66
CA ILE A 64 7.18 -3.93 -9.68
C ILE A 64 6.23 -5.12 -9.73
N ASN A 65 6.63 -6.21 -10.35
CA ASN A 65 5.78 -7.37 -10.58
C ASN A 65 5.95 -8.40 -9.47
N PHE A 66 4.84 -8.91 -8.94
CA PHE A 66 4.78 -9.93 -7.90
C PHE A 66 4.21 -11.23 -8.44
N GLY A 67 4.67 -12.35 -7.91
CA GLY A 67 4.10 -13.68 -8.20
C GLY A 67 4.49 -14.26 -9.55
N GLY A 68 4.94 -13.44 -10.47
CA GLY A 68 5.37 -13.83 -11.82
C GLY A 68 5.78 -12.61 -12.62
N GLU A 69 6.44 -12.85 -13.74
CA GLU A 69 6.77 -11.80 -14.70
C GLU A 69 5.52 -11.45 -15.53
N TYR A 70 5.49 -10.22 -16.06
CA TYR A 70 4.42 -9.81 -16.96
C TYR A 70 4.34 -10.78 -18.17
N PRO A 71 3.15 -11.25 -18.59
CA PRO A 71 1.80 -10.91 -18.13
C PRO A 71 1.23 -11.84 -17.03
N ASN A 72 2.06 -12.63 -16.36
CA ASN A 72 1.63 -13.65 -15.39
C ASN A 72 1.73 -13.18 -13.94
N GLN A 73 1.93 -11.89 -13.70
CA GLN A 73 1.98 -11.33 -12.36
C GLN A 73 0.62 -11.44 -11.65
N THR A 74 0.67 -11.69 -10.34
CA THR A 74 -0.52 -11.69 -9.48
C THR A 74 -0.92 -10.28 -9.06
N PHE A 75 0.06 -9.37 -8.99
CA PHE A 75 -0.09 -8.00 -8.56
C PHE A 75 1.09 -7.18 -9.07
N ALA A 76 0.90 -5.90 -9.29
CA ALA A 76 1.99 -4.99 -9.66
C ALA A 76 1.89 -3.65 -8.94
N GLY A 77 3.05 -3.10 -8.61
CA GLY A 77 3.19 -1.67 -8.31
C GLY A 77 3.46 -0.91 -9.59
N PHE A 78 2.67 0.09 -9.90
CA PHE A 78 2.80 0.94 -11.07
C PHE A 78 3.41 2.28 -10.67
N ILE A 79 4.50 2.67 -11.33
CA ILE A 79 5.17 3.95 -11.09
C ILE A 79 5.21 4.72 -12.40
N ALA A 80 4.52 5.86 -12.46
CA ALA A 80 4.44 6.67 -13.66
C ALA A 80 5.83 7.17 -14.11
N ALA A 81 6.03 7.26 -15.42
CA ALA A 81 7.29 7.69 -16.02
C ALA A 81 7.75 9.08 -15.57
N TRP A 82 6.82 9.97 -15.26
CA TRP A 82 7.13 11.32 -14.78
C TRP A 82 7.60 11.37 -13.32
N SER A 83 7.38 10.30 -12.57
CA SER A 83 7.82 10.21 -11.17
C SER A 83 9.32 9.93 -11.12
N SER A 84 10.05 10.67 -10.28
CA SER A 84 11.47 10.40 -10.04
C SER A 84 11.71 8.99 -9.46
N LEU A 85 10.70 8.43 -8.78
CA LEU A 85 10.75 7.07 -8.25
C LEU A 85 10.93 6.02 -9.34
N ALA A 86 10.40 6.26 -10.56
CA ALA A 86 10.55 5.33 -11.69
C ALA A 86 12.02 5.12 -12.10
N LYS A 87 12.88 6.07 -11.77
CA LYS A 87 14.33 6.02 -12.07
C LYS A 87 15.18 5.75 -10.82
N ASP A 88 14.54 5.45 -9.70
CA ASP A 88 15.26 5.17 -8.46
C ASP A 88 16.04 3.85 -8.59
N GLN A 89 17.34 3.93 -8.36
CA GLN A 89 18.24 2.77 -8.50
C GLN A 89 17.91 1.65 -7.50
N ARG A 90 17.29 1.96 -6.36
CA ARG A 90 16.87 0.96 -5.38
C ARG A 90 15.90 -0.05 -5.98
N LEU A 91 15.11 0.35 -6.99
CA LEU A 91 14.18 -0.56 -7.68
C LEU A 91 14.91 -1.73 -8.35
N THR A 92 16.14 -1.52 -8.82
CA THR A 92 16.93 -2.59 -9.46
C THR A 92 17.41 -3.64 -8.46
N MET A 93 17.37 -3.34 -7.17
CA MET A 93 17.91 -4.18 -6.11
C MET A 93 16.87 -5.01 -5.39
N ILE A 94 15.59 -4.78 -5.64
CA ILE A 94 14.50 -5.46 -4.90
C ILE A 94 14.01 -6.74 -5.56
N GLN A 95 14.46 -7.05 -6.77
CA GLN A 95 14.09 -8.30 -7.44
C GLN A 95 14.49 -9.52 -6.59
N GLY A 96 13.55 -10.43 -6.39
CA GLY A 96 13.72 -11.62 -5.55
C GLY A 96 13.49 -11.36 -4.05
N LYS A 97 13.32 -10.12 -3.64
CA LYS A 97 13.12 -9.76 -2.23
C LYS A 97 11.64 -9.68 -1.89
N ILE A 98 11.35 -9.84 -0.59
CA ILE A 98 9.99 -9.65 -0.06
C ILE A 98 9.85 -8.19 0.35
N ILE A 99 8.86 -7.51 -0.23
CA ILE A 99 8.53 -6.11 0.08
C ILE A 99 7.03 -5.97 0.28
N SER A 100 6.60 -4.80 0.73
CA SER A 100 5.18 -4.44 0.81
C SER A 100 4.93 -3.15 0.05
N ILE A 101 3.77 -3.07 -0.62
CA ILE A 101 3.31 -1.84 -1.27
C ILE A 101 1.93 -1.50 -0.73
N GLY A 102 1.79 -0.28 -0.21
CA GLY A 102 0.53 0.24 0.33
C GLY A 102 -0.19 1.17 -0.63
N GLY A 103 -1.50 1.10 -0.66
CA GLY A 103 -2.35 1.96 -1.46
C GLY A 103 -3.69 1.31 -1.80
N THR A 104 -4.44 1.98 -2.68
CA THR A 104 -5.72 1.46 -3.16
C THR A 104 -5.50 0.58 -4.38
N ILE A 105 -6.06 -0.62 -4.35
CA ILE A 105 -5.95 -1.54 -5.49
C ILE A 105 -6.91 -1.13 -6.60
N GLU A 106 -6.37 -1.01 -7.80
CA GLU A 106 -7.08 -0.74 -9.03
C GLU A 106 -6.88 -1.90 -10.01
N LEU A 107 -7.75 -2.03 -11.01
CA LEU A 107 -7.56 -2.98 -12.09
C LEU A 107 -6.96 -2.27 -13.31
N ARG A 108 -5.90 -2.85 -13.85
CA ARG A 108 -5.37 -2.50 -15.15
C ARG A 108 -5.29 -3.76 -16.00
N GLU A 109 -6.01 -3.75 -17.12
CA GLU A 109 -6.08 -4.92 -18.03
C GLU A 109 -6.49 -6.20 -17.27
N GLY A 110 -7.40 -6.07 -16.30
CA GLY A 110 -7.86 -7.18 -15.48
C GLY A 110 -6.93 -7.64 -14.38
N LYS A 111 -5.77 -7.00 -14.19
CA LYS A 111 -4.79 -7.32 -13.15
C LYS A 111 -4.83 -6.27 -12.03
N PRO A 112 -4.73 -6.71 -10.77
CA PRO A 112 -4.67 -5.76 -9.65
C PRO A 112 -3.33 -5.04 -9.60
N GLU A 113 -3.39 -3.74 -9.37
CA GLU A 113 -2.19 -2.93 -9.17
C GLU A 113 -2.44 -1.79 -8.18
N ILE A 114 -1.36 -1.25 -7.63
CA ILE A 114 -1.37 -0.02 -6.85
C ILE A 114 -0.50 1.01 -7.58
N ASN A 115 -1.06 2.22 -7.74
CA ASN A 115 -0.31 3.36 -8.25
C ASN A 115 0.61 3.88 -7.13
N VAL A 116 1.91 3.79 -7.34
CA VAL A 116 2.92 4.20 -6.36
C VAL A 116 3.44 5.59 -6.75
N VAL A 117 3.11 6.58 -5.94
CA VAL A 117 3.50 7.99 -6.16
C VAL A 117 4.58 8.46 -5.20
N SER A 118 4.85 7.69 -4.14
CA SER A 118 5.86 8.01 -3.12
C SER A 118 6.60 6.74 -2.68
N ALA A 119 7.89 6.89 -2.41
CA ALA A 119 8.71 5.82 -1.85
C ALA A 119 8.18 5.30 -0.50
N ASP A 120 7.46 6.13 0.25
CA ASP A 120 6.84 5.76 1.53
C ASP A 120 5.80 4.65 1.40
N GLN A 121 5.23 4.46 0.22
CA GLN A 121 4.30 3.36 -0.05
C GLN A 121 5.01 2.01 -0.14
N ILE A 122 6.32 1.98 -0.31
CA ILE A 122 7.11 0.75 -0.47
C ILE A 122 7.91 0.51 0.81
N LYS A 123 7.56 -0.56 1.53
CA LYS A 123 8.34 -1.04 2.67
C LYS A 123 9.31 -2.11 2.20
N GLY A 124 10.59 -1.92 2.52
CA GLY A 124 11.65 -2.83 2.09
C GLY A 124 12.42 -2.35 0.87
N LEU A 125 12.22 -1.09 0.46
CA LEU A 125 12.98 -0.50 -0.63
C LEU A 125 14.45 -0.27 -0.23
N ASP A 126 14.71 0.01 1.04
CA ASP A 126 16.05 0.13 1.57
C ASP A 126 16.60 -1.26 1.95
N SER A 127 17.88 -1.51 1.64
CA SER A 127 18.52 -2.82 1.77
C SER A 127 18.48 -3.41 3.20
N GLU A 128 18.43 -2.56 4.22
CA GLU A 128 18.39 -2.99 5.62
C GLU A 128 17.04 -3.61 6.03
N LEU A 129 15.97 -3.24 5.35
CA LEU A 129 14.63 -3.73 5.62
C LEU A 129 14.22 -4.92 4.73
N ALA A 130 15.03 -5.24 3.75
CA ALA A 130 14.75 -6.27 2.75
C ALA A 130 15.28 -7.67 3.13
N GLN A 131 15.79 -7.82 4.36
CA GLN A 131 16.30 -9.10 4.87
C GLN A 131 15.21 -9.93 5.56
#